data_40ee63afd5dffe5c54fed0e5dcccbd5c
#
_entry.id   40ee63afd5dffe5c54fed0e5dcccbd5c
#
_cell.length_a   1.000
_cell.length_b   1.000
_cell.length_c   1.000
_cell.angle_alpha   90.00
_cell.angle_beta   90.00
_cell.angle_gamma   90.00
#
_symmetry.space_group_name_H-M   'P 1'
#
loop_
_entity.id
_entity.type
_entity.pdbx_description
1 polymer ?
#
loop_
_entity_poly.entity_id
_entity_poly.type
_entity_poly.pdbx_seq_one_letter_code
_entity_poly.pdbx_strand_id
1 'polypeptide(L)'
;LEEIFGIIEELKQCNYVKVILVANTAEMSKDKKEIFDKYSEKVIERTYAITERAESVEWSKLHIHAQFIEKFLNLHKVENLRTLEKAQRFYDDVILFCEDCNKDEFLEELRLICYAIVVESTHNLYYKEDDPNNTDSVKKMVSSIENTLEHRIGKYLYGTKSSNNLTGMLLRYYQEGTLDKEQLEAEYRLFLKSGDKPNYY
;
A
#
# COMPACT_ATOMS: atom_id res chain seq x y z
N LEU A 1 19.90 2.55 -19.11
CA LEU A 1 20.14 1.13 -18.85
C LEU A 1 21.39 0.63 -19.56
N GLU A 2 21.61 1.01 -20.82
CA GLU A 2 22.82 0.65 -21.59
C GLU A 2 24.12 1.10 -20.91
N GLU A 3 24.15 2.31 -20.39
CA GLU A 3 25.32 2.82 -19.63
C GLU A 3 25.64 1.97 -18.40
N ILE A 4 24.61 1.48 -17.70
CA ILE A 4 24.79 0.59 -16.54
C ILE A 4 25.45 -0.72 -16.99
N PHE A 5 25.01 -1.30 -18.08
CA PHE A 5 25.62 -2.52 -18.62
C PHE A 5 27.05 -2.29 -19.09
N GLY A 6 27.37 -1.12 -19.69
CA GLY A 6 28.73 -0.74 -20.03
C GLY A 6 29.66 -0.68 -18.82
N ILE A 7 29.20 -0.06 -17.73
CA ILE A 7 29.95 0.01 -16.47
C ILE A 7 30.18 -1.38 -15.88
N ILE A 8 29.16 -2.27 -15.92
CA ILE A 8 29.29 -3.63 -15.44
C ILE A 8 30.33 -4.42 -16.27
N GLU A 9 30.34 -4.23 -17.59
CA GLU A 9 31.30 -4.88 -18.48
C GLU A 9 32.74 -4.44 -18.19
N GLU A 10 32.94 -3.15 -17.90
CA GLU A 10 34.26 -2.63 -17.46
C GLU A 10 34.66 -3.23 -16.09
N LEU A 11 33.76 -3.28 -15.13
CA LEU A 11 34.01 -3.83 -13.79
C LEU A 11 34.32 -5.32 -13.84
N LYS A 12 33.75 -6.09 -14.77
CA LYS A 12 34.05 -7.52 -14.95
C LYS A 12 35.51 -7.79 -15.31
N GLN A 13 36.21 -6.81 -15.90
CA GLN A 13 37.63 -6.96 -16.19
C GLN A 13 38.51 -6.92 -14.95
N CYS A 14 37.95 -6.49 -13.81
CA CYS A 14 38.65 -6.45 -12.53
C CYS A 14 38.45 -7.77 -11.79
N ASN A 15 39.51 -8.61 -11.65
CA ASN A 15 39.45 -9.93 -11.03
C ASN A 15 38.99 -9.97 -9.56
N TYR A 16 38.94 -8.86 -8.88
CA TYR A 16 38.55 -8.72 -7.46
C TYR A 16 37.19 -8.03 -7.27
N VAL A 17 36.47 -7.72 -8.35
CA VAL A 17 35.14 -7.10 -8.30
C VAL A 17 34.08 -8.13 -8.59
N LYS A 18 33.05 -8.19 -7.74
CA LYS A 18 31.81 -8.93 -7.99
C LYS A 18 30.66 -7.94 -8.07
N VAL A 19 29.93 -7.98 -9.17
CA VAL A 19 28.77 -7.12 -9.40
C VAL A 19 27.49 -7.93 -9.20
N ILE A 20 26.57 -7.41 -8.40
CA ILE A 20 25.23 -7.96 -8.22
C ILE A 20 24.24 -6.94 -8.78
N LEU A 21 23.48 -7.34 -9.79
CA LEU A 21 22.40 -6.55 -10.36
C LEU A 21 21.06 -7.06 -9.80
N VAL A 22 20.30 -6.16 -9.16
CA VAL A 22 18.95 -6.46 -8.69
C VAL A 22 17.95 -5.66 -9.53
N ALA A 23 17.03 -6.36 -10.16
CA ALA A 23 16.04 -5.73 -11.03
C ALA A 23 14.66 -6.37 -10.89
N ASN A 24 13.61 -5.56 -10.91
CA ASN A 24 12.24 -6.05 -11.07
C ASN A 24 11.87 -6.05 -12.57
N THR A 25 12.04 -7.19 -13.20
CA THR A 25 11.81 -7.34 -14.66
C THR A 25 10.32 -7.32 -15.03
N ALA A 26 9.43 -7.57 -14.07
CA ALA A 26 7.99 -7.53 -14.29
C ALA A 26 7.45 -6.08 -14.44
N GLU A 27 8.12 -5.11 -13.80
CA GLU A 27 7.74 -3.70 -13.86
C GLU A 27 8.52 -2.89 -14.91
N MET A 28 9.39 -3.56 -15.67
CA MET A 28 10.10 -2.87 -16.74
C MET A 28 9.17 -2.51 -17.90
N SER A 29 9.24 -1.26 -18.38
CA SER A 29 8.61 -0.90 -19.64
C SER A 29 9.16 -1.76 -20.78
N LYS A 30 8.37 -1.95 -21.85
CA LYS A 30 8.72 -2.80 -22.98
C LYS A 30 10.10 -2.46 -23.55
N ASP A 31 10.38 -1.18 -23.77
CA ASP A 31 11.66 -0.71 -24.31
C ASP A 31 12.84 -1.03 -23.37
N LYS A 32 12.64 -0.86 -22.06
CA LYS A 32 13.67 -1.20 -21.07
C LYS A 32 13.91 -2.71 -20.98
N LYS A 33 12.86 -3.48 -21.13
CA LYS A 33 12.95 -4.94 -21.12
C LYS A 33 13.72 -5.46 -22.36
N GLU A 34 13.47 -4.92 -23.53
CA GLU A 34 14.23 -5.26 -24.76
C GLU A 34 15.72 -4.94 -24.61
N ILE A 35 16.06 -3.79 -24.03
CA ILE A 35 17.44 -3.42 -23.72
C ILE A 35 18.04 -4.39 -22.68
N PHE A 36 17.30 -4.69 -21.63
CA PHE A 36 17.74 -5.62 -20.58
C PHE A 36 18.03 -7.01 -21.17
N ASP A 37 17.10 -7.56 -21.93
CA ASP A 37 17.24 -8.88 -22.53
C ASP A 37 18.44 -8.95 -23.50
N LYS A 38 18.64 -7.90 -24.31
CA LYS A 38 19.75 -7.78 -25.26
C LYS A 38 21.13 -7.79 -24.59
N TYR A 39 21.27 -7.10 -23.46
CA TYR A 39 22.57 -6.93 -22.81
C TYR A 39 22.81 -7.93 -21.68
N SER A 40 21.76 -8.47 -21.04
CA SER A 40 21.86 -9.39 -19.94
C SER A 40 22.61 -10.68 -20.33
N GLU A 41 22.33 -11.23 -21.51
CA GLU A 41 22.99 -12.44 -22.02
C GLU A 41 24.52 -12.28 -22.11
N LYS A 42 25.00 -11.08 -22.40
CA LYS A 42 26.44 -10.80 -22.53
C LYS A 42 27.14 -10.54 -21.20
N VAL A 43 26.42 -9.95 -20.27
CA VAL A 43 27.01 -9.36 -19.06
C VAL A 43 26.70 -10.17 -17.80
N ILE A 44 25.54 -10.84 -17.75
CA ILE A 44 25.10 -11.58 -16.56
C ILE A 44 25.49 -13.06 -16.69
N GLU A 45 26.33 -13.51 -15.77
CA GLU A 45 26.78 -14.92 -15.75
C GLU A 45 25.78 -15.85 -15.07
N ARG A 46 25.06 -15.36 -14.08
CA ARG A 46 24.07 -16.15 -13.32
C ARG A 46 22.87 -15.28 -12.99
N THR A 47 21.70 -15.80 -13.22
CA THR A 47 20.42 -15.14 -12.87
C THR A 47 19.71 -16.00 -11.83
N TYR A 48 19.26 -15.37 -10.77
CA TYR A 48 18.43 -15.97 -9.74
C TYR A 48 17.09 -15.25 -9.72
N ALA A 49 16.01 -15.97 -9.93
CA ALA A 49 14.67 -15.43 -9.76
C ALA A 49 14.30 -15.47 -8.27
N ILE A 50 14.00 -14.33 -7.70
CA ILE A 50 13.39 -14.26 -6.37
C ILE A 50 11.89 -14.36 -6.58
N THR A 51 11.35 -15.56 -6.33
CA THR A 51 9.91 -15.88 -6.53
C THR A 51 9.19 -16.02 -5.19
N GLU A 52 9.76 -15.51 -4.11
CA GLU A 52 9.11 -15.55 -2.81
C GLU A 52 7.81 -14.74 -2.87
N ARG A 53 6.70 -15.48 -2.70
CA ARG A 53 5.37 -14.90 -2.60
C ARG A 53 5.15 -14.37 -1.18
N ALA A 54 4.19 -13.47 -1.02
CA ALA A 54 3.76 -12.98 0.28
C ALA A 54 3.45 -14.09 1.30
N GLU A 55 3.11 -15.29 0.83
CA GLU A 55 2.83 -16.49 1.62
C GLU A 55 4.06 -17.03 2.38
N SER A 56 5.29 -16.77 1.90
CA SER A 56 6.55 -17.21 2.53
C SER A 56 7.16 -16.19 3.49
N VAL A 57 6.52 -15.03 3.64
CA VAL A 57 7.03 -13.95 4.46
C VAL A 57 6.73 -14.21 5.94
N GLU A 58 7.77 -14.16 6.78
CA GLU A 58 7.58 -14.12 8.22
C GLU A 58 7.13 -12.71 8.65
N TRP A 59 5.82 -12.48 8.64
CA TRP A 59 5.20 -11.18 8.95
C TRP A 59 5.61 -10.61 10.31
N SER A 60 5.90 -11.48 11.28
CA SER A 60 6.39 -11.08 12.60
C SER A 60 7.73 -10.35 12.55
N LYS A 61 8.59 -10.66 11.57
CA LYS A 61 9.87 -9.94 11.36
C LYS A 61 9.66 -8.52 10.84
N LEU A 62 8.53 -8.26 10.20
CA LEU A 62 8.14 -6.94 9.73
C LEU A 62 7.22 -6.21 10.73
N HIS A 63 7.05 -6.74 11.95
CA HIS A 63 6.11 -6.24 12.96
C HIS A 63 4.65 -6.15 12.48
N ILE A 64 4.30 -6.94 11.46
CA ILE A 64 2.95 -6.99 10.90
C ILE A 64 2.15 -8.08 11.60
N HIS A 65 0.92 -7.76 12.00
CA HIS A 65 0.02 -8.71 12.65
C HIS A 65 -0.48 -9.77 11.64
N ALA A 66 -0.10 -11.04 11.83
CA ALA A 66 -0.28 -12.10 10.84
C ALA A 66 -1.76 -12.31 10.44
N GLN A 67 -2.66 -12.41 11.40
CA GLN A 67 -4.10 -12.62 11.11
C GLN A 67 -4.72 -11.46 10.33
N PHE A 68 -4.33 -10.21 10.67
CA PHE A 68 -4.78 -9.04 9.93
C PHE A 68 -4.30 -9.07 8.49
N ILE A 69 -3.00 -9.31 8.28
CA ILE A 69 -2.41 -9.23 6.94
C ILE A 69 -2.92 -10.33 6.02
N GLU A 70 -3.10 -11.55 6.53
CA GLU A 70 -3.69 -12.65 5.75
C GLU A 70 -5.09 -12.29 5.25
N LYS A 71 -5.95 -11.75 6.12
CA LYS A 71 -7.28 -11.29 5.75
C LYS A 71 -7.23 -10.16 4.73
N PHE A 72 -6.35 -9.17 4.95
CA PHE A 72 -6.19 -8.02 4.07
C PHE A 72 -5.73 -8.42 2.67
N LEU A 73 -4.71 -9.29 2.57
CA LEU A 73 -4.17 -9.77 1.30
C LEU A 73 -5.19 -10.60 0.52
N ASN A 74 -5.95 -11.46 1.20
CA ASN A 74 -7.00 -12.26 0.56
C ASN A 74 -8.10 -11.39 -0.06
N LEU A 75 -8.44 -10.27 0.58
CA LEU A 75 -9.48 -9.36 0.11
C LEU A 75 -8.99 -8.43 -1.01
N HIS A 76 -7.77 -7.90 -0.90
CA HIS A 76 -7.31 -6.79 -1.74
C HIS A 76 -6.15 -7.14 -2.68
N LYS A 77 -5.62 -8.40 -2.61
CA LYS A 77 -4.60 -8.93 -3.53
C LYS A 77 -3.36 -8.04 -3.67
N VAL A 78 -2.91 -7.45 -2.57
CA VAL A 78 -1.71 -6.61 -2.55
C VAL A 78 -0.48 -7.48 -2.37
N GLU A 79 0.40 -7.53 -3.37
CA GLU A 79 1.60 -8.38 -3.34
C GLU A 79 2.89 -7.59 -3.01
N ASN A 80 2.84 -6.28 -3.04
CA ASN A 80 4.02 -5.44 -2.84
C ASN A 80 4.37 -5.28 -1.36
N LEU A 81 5.39 -6.01 -0.90
CA LEU A 81 5.85 -6.01 0.48
C LEU A 81 6.28 -4.62 0.98
N ARG A 82 6.90 -3.80 0.13
CA ARG A 82 7.31 -2.43 0.51
C ARG A 82 6.11 -1.55 0.83
N THR A 83 5.02 -1.73 0.10
CA THR A 83 3.78 -1.00 0.37
C THR A 83 3.17 -1.43 1.69
N LEU A 84 3.18 -2.74 1.99
CA LEU A 84 2.68 -3.27 3.25
C LEU A 84 3.54 -2.82 4.44
N GLU A 85 4.85 -2.82 4.29
CA GLU A 85 5.79 -2.30 5.29
C GLU A 85 5.59 -0.80 5.53
N LYS A 86 5.39 -0.02 4.45
CA LYS A 86 5.06 1.40 4.55
C LYS A 86 3.73 1.63 5.27
N ALA A 87 2.73 0.79 5.00
CA ALA A 87 1.44 0.86 5.66
C ALA A 87 1.54 0.54 7.16
N GLN A 88 2.35 -0.46 7.52
CA GLN A 88 2.61 -0.77 8.92
C GLN A 88 3.30 0.39 9.64
N ARG A 89 4.34 0.97 9.05
CA ARG A 89 5.02 2.14 9.62
C ARG A 89 4.06 3.31 9.82
N PHE A 90 3.21 3.57 8.85
CA PHE A 90 2.20 4.61 8.99
C PHE A 90 1.22 4.33 10.14
N TYR A 91 0.80 3.09 10.31
CA TYR A 91 0.00 2.69 11.47
C TYR A 91 0.76 2.87 12.78
N ASP A 92 2.04 2.47 12.84
CA ASP A 92 2.88 2.62 14.03
C ASP A 92 3.05 4.10 14.41
N ASP A 93 3.20 4.99 13.42
CA ASP A 93 3.25 6.43 13.64
C ASP A 93 1.92 6.98 14.21
N VAL A 94 0.79 6.53 13.67
CA VAL A 94 -0.54 6.95 14.15
C VAL A 94 -0.78 6.47 15.58
N ILE A 95 -0.37 5.26 15.93
CA ILE A 95 -0.63 4.68 17.25
C ILE A 95 0.10 5.43 18.37
N LEU A 96 1.17 6.15 18.07
CA LEU A 96 1.86 7.02 19.05
C LEU A 96 0.97 8.16 19.56
N PHE A 97 -0.08 8.52 18.81
CA PHE A 97 -1.07 9.51 19.23
C PHE A 97 -2.24 8.90 20.00
N CYS A 98 -2.30 7.56 20.11
CA CYS A 98 -3.40 6.80 20.71
C CYS A 98 -3.04 6.25 22.10
N GLU A 99 -2.39 7.02 22.96
CA GLU A 99 -1.94 6.54 24.29
C GLU A 99 -3.06 5.90 25.14
N ASP A 100 -4.28 6.42 25.04
CA ASP A 100 -5.45 5.96 25.78
C ASP A 100 -6.40 5.06 24.98
N CYS A 101 -6.07 4.76 23.72
CA CYS A 101 -6.89 3.93 22.84
C CYS A 101 -6.55 2.45 23.04
N ASN A 102 -7.22 1.81 24.00
CA ASN A 102 -6.93 0.43 24.42
C ASN A 102 -7.95 -0.61 23.92
N LYS A 103 -8.90 -0.22 23.05
CA LYS A 103 -9.91 -1.13 22.50
C LYS A 103 -9.37 -1.82 21.27
N ASP A 104 -9.18 -3.14 21.31
CA ASP A 104 -8.61 -3.92 20.20
C ASP A 104 -9.38 -3.71 18.88
N GLU A 105 -10.72 -3.67 18.95
CA GLU A 105 -11.56 -3.44 17.77
C GLU A 105 -11.29 -2.09 17.10
N PHE A 106 -11.06 -1.03 17.88
CA PHE A 106 -10.70 0.28 17.35
C PHE A 106 -9.32 0.26 16.72
N LEU A 107 -8.36 -0.39 17.37
CA LEU A 107 -6.99 -0.51 16.88
C LEU A 107 -6.93 -1.33 15.57
N GLU A 108 -7.77 -2.35 15.43
CA GLU A 108 -7.90 -3.11 14.17
C GLU A 108 -8.49 -2.26 13.05
N GLU A 109 -9.56 -1.48 13.33
CA GLU A 109 -10.12 -0.57 12.32
C GLU A 109 -9.14 0.55 11.95
N LEU A 110 -8.43 1.11 12.93
CA LEU A 110 -7.39 2.11 12.71
C LEU A 110 -6.29 1.56 11.79
N ARG A 111 -5.84 0.33 12.03
CA ARG A 111 -4.88 -0.38 11.18
C ARG A 111 -5.42 -0.53 9.77
N LEU A 112 -6.66 -0.99 9.62
CA LEU A 112 -7.30 -1.15 8.31
C LEU A 112 -7.35 0.16 7.54
N ILE A 113 -7.71 1.28 8.19
CA ILE A 113 -7.73 2.60 7.55
C ILE A 113 -6.32 3.01 7.10
N CYS A 114 -5.31 2.84 7.94
CA CYS A 114 -3.92 3.16 7.59
C CYS A 114 -3.43 2.36 6.39
N TYR A 115 -3.71 1.06 6.36
CA TYR A 115 -3.36 0.19 5.23
C TYR A 115 -4.12 0.59 3.96
N ALA A 116 -5.42 0.86 4.06
CA ALA A 116 -6.23 1.30 2.94
C ALA A 116 -5.70 2.60 2.32
N ILE A 117 -5.34 3.59 3.15
CA ILE A 117 -4.77 4.86 2.70
C ILE A 117 -3.47 4.62 1.92
N VAL A 118 -2.52 3.89 2.49
CA VAL A 118 -1.20 3.69 1.86
C VAL A 118 -1.32 2.86 0.59
N VAL A 119 -2.09 1.78 0.62
CA VAL A 119 -2.26 0.89 -0.53
C VAL A 119 -2.96 1.61 -1.67
N GLU A 120 -4.08 2.30 -1.40
CA GLU A 120 -4.82 3.00 -2.45
C GLU A 120 -4.05 4.19 -3.00
N SER A 121 -3.32 4.93 -2.15
CA SER A 121 -2.46 6.02 -2.59
C SER A 121 -1.29 5.56 -3.47
N THR A 122 -0.85 4.30 -3.30
CA THR A 122 0.32 3.76 -4.03
C THR A 122 -0.09 3.02 -5.29
N HIS A 123 -1.15 2.22 -5.23
CA HIS A 123 -1.52 1.28 -6.31
C HIS A 123 -2.77 1.66 -7.07
N ASN A 124 -3.61 2.56 -6.54
CA ASN A 124 -4.89 2.97 -7.14
C ASN A 124 -5.78 1.78 -7.54
N LEU A 125 -5.87 0.76 -6.68
CA LEU A 125 -6.56 -0.50 -6.98
C LEU A 125 -8.04 -0.33 -7.32
N TYR A 126 -8.67 0.68 -6.77
CA TYR A 126 -10.08 0.98 -7.00
C TYR A 126 -10.32 2.17 -7.93
N TYR A 127 -9.25 2.70 -8.55
CA TYR A 127 -9.39 3.72 -9.57
C TYR A 127 -10.07 3.12 -10.82
N LYS A 128 -11.05 3.83 -11.36
CA LYS A 128 -11.71 3.48 -12.61
C LYS A 128 -11.37 4.52 -13.65
N GLU A 129 -10.85 4.08 -14.80
CA GLU A 129 -10.69 4.98 -15.93
C GLU A 129 -12.05 5.50 -16.40
N ASP A 130 -12.12 6.79 -16.70
CA ASP A 130 -13.32 7.40 -17.26
C ASP A 130 -13.54 6.88 -18.69
N ASP A 131 -14.77 6.48 -19.01
CA ASP A 131 -15.14 6.15 -20.38
C ASP A 131 -15.09 7.42 -21.25
N PRO A 132 -14.15 7.52 -22.21
CA PRO A 132 -14.03 8.70 -23.06
C PRO A 132 -15.28 8.97 -23.92
N ASN A 133 -16.11 7.96 -24.16
CA ASN A 133 -17.34 8.06 -24.95
C ASN A 133 -18.56 8.45 -24.08
N ASN A 134 -18.42 8.54 -22.79
CA ASN A 134 -19.51 8.91 -21.91
C ASN A 134 -19.79 10.42 -22.01
N THR A 135 -20.91 10.75 -22.63
CA THR A 135 -21.37 12.16 -22.79
C THR A 135 -22.34 12.62 -21.71
N ASP A 136 -22.77 11.71 -20.83
CA ASP A 136 -23.72 12.00 -19.76
C ASP A 136 -23.04 12.76 -18.61
N SER A 137 -23.45 14.01 -18.40
CA SER A 137 -22.87 14.88 -17.38
C SER A 137 -23.05 14.34 -15.96
N VAL A 138 -24.19 13.67 -15.68
CA VAL A 138 -24.45 13.08 -14.36
C VAL A 138 -23.53 11.90 -14.11
N LYS A 139 -23.36 11.03 -15.11
CA LYS A 139 -22.44 9.88 -15.00
C LYS A 139 -20.99 10.31 -14.83
N LYS A 140 -20.57 11.39 -15.54
CA LYS A 140 -19.23 11.98 -15.35
C LYS A 140 -19.05 12.51 -13.94
N MET A 141 -20.04 13.19 -13.39
CA MET A 141 -19.98 13.70 -12.03
C MET A 141 -19.92 12.56 -11.01
N VAL A 142 -20.72 11.50 -11.17
CA VAL A 142 -20.69 10.31 -10.32
C VAL A 142 -19.33 9.62 -10.40
N SER A 143 -18.81 9.39 -11.61
CA SER A 143 -17.47 8.80 -11.83
C SER A 143 -16.36 9.63 -11.16
N SER A 144 -16.43 10.96 -11.27
CA SER A 144 -15.48 11.86 -10.61
C SER A 144 -15.50 11.70 -9.09
N ILE A 145 -16.69 11.61 -8.46
CA ILE A 145 -16.81 11.37 -7.01
C ILE A 145 -16.29 9.97 -6.64
N GLU A 146 -16.66 8.94 -7.40
CA GLU A 146 -16.20 7.55 -7.17
C GLU A 146 -14.68 7.41 -7.30
N ASN A 147 -14.03 8.27 -8.06
CA ASN A 147 -12.59 8.29 -8.25
C ASN A 147 -11.85 9.14 -7.21
N THR A 148 -12.54 9.84 -6.31
CA THR A 148 -11.83 10.51 -5.21
C THR A 148 -11.12 9.49 -4.33
N LEU A 149 -9.96 9.86 -3.82
CA LEU A 149 -9.15 8.96 -2.97
C LEU A 149 -9.93 8.53 -1.72
N GLU A 150 -10.68 9.44 -1.11
CA GLU A 150 -11.53 9.14 0.05
C GLU A 150 -12.59 8.09 -0.26
N HIS A 151 -13.29 8.23 -1.39
CA HIS A 151 -14.30 7.24 -1.79
C HIS A 151 -13.69 5.87 -2.07
N ARG A 152 -12.51 5.83 -2.71
CA ARG A 152 -11.79 4.58 -3.00
C ARG A 152 -11.29 3.90 -1.73
N ILE A 153 -10.79 4.66 -0.76
CA ILE A 153 -10.44 4.15 0.58
C ILE A 153 -11.68 3.54 1.25
N GLY A 154 -12.84 4.19 1.13
CA GLY A 154 -14.10 3.66 1.67
C GLY A 154 -14.44 2.22 1.23
N LYS A 155 -13.95 1.77 0.06
CA LYS A 155 -14.15 0.38 -0.41
C LYS A 155 -13.40 -0.67 0.41
N TYR A 156 -12.33 -0.29 1.08
CA TYR A 156 -11.61 -1.16 2.02
C TYR A 156 -12.34 -1.27 3.36
N LEU A 157 -13.14 -0.26 3.70
CA LEU A 157 -13.73 -0.09 5.04
C LEU A 157 -15.15 -0.66 5.14
N TYR A 158 -15.57 -1.50 4.20
CA TYR A 158 -16.89 -2.10 4.24
C TYR A 158 -17.08 -2.93 5.51
N GLY A 159 -18.14 -2.60 6.27
CA GLY A 159 -18.46 -3.28 7.53
C GLY A 159 -17.72 -2.74 8.77
N THR A 160 -16.91 -1.68 8.64
CA THR A 160 -16.30 -1.02 9.80
C THR A 160 -17.31 -0.09 10.51
N LYS A 161 -17.02 0.21 11.76
CA LYS A 161 -17.80 1.17 12.59
C LYS A 161 -17.21 2.56 12.53
N SER A 162 -16.01 2.69 11.97
CA SER A 162 -15.26 3.94 11.94
C SER A 162 -15.97 5.02 11.12
N SER A 163 -15.85 6.25 11.58
CA SER A 163 -16.43 7.40 10.93
C SER A 163 -15.65 7.80 9.67
N ASN A 164 -16.35 8.40 8.69
CA ASN A 164 -15.69 9.04 7.56
C ASN A 164 -14.74 10.16 8.00
N ASN A 165 -14.99 10.78 9.16
CA ASN A 165 -14.17 11.82 9.72
C ASN A 165 -12.80 11.29 10.15
N LEU A 166 -12.75 10.11 10.80
CA LEU A 166 -11.49 9.45 11.15
C LEU A 166 -10.65 9.15 9.89
N THR A 167 -11.29 8.61 8.85
CA THR A 167 -10.63 8.34 7.57
C THR A 167 -10.07 9.62 6.93
N GLY A 168 -10.85 10.69 6.87
CA GLY A 168 -10.42 11.98 6.31
C GLY A 168 -9.28 12.61 7.12
N MET A 169 -9.32 12.49 8.44
CA MET A 169 -8.25 12.98 9.32
C MET A 169 -6.93 12.23 9.11
N LEU A 170 -6.98 10.89 9.05
CA LEU A 170 -5.79 10.07 8.81
C LEU A 170 -5.24 10.24 7.39
N LEU A 171 -6.10 10.42 6.38
CA LEU A 171 -5.68 10.73 5.03
C LEU A 171 -4.94 12.07 4.97
N ARG A 172 -5.45 13.09 5.66
CA ARG A 172 -4.77 14.39 5.78
C ARG A 172 -3.44 14.26 6.49
N TYR A 173 -3.38 13.49 7.57
CA TYR A 173 -2.11 13.21 8.25
C TYR A 173 -1.09 12.54 7.33
N TYR A 174 -1.52 11.57 6.54
CA TYR A 174 -0.65 10.91 5.56
C TYR A 174 -0.11 11.87 4.49
N GLN A 175 -0.91 12.86 4.08
CA GLN A 175 -0.55 13.82 3.04
C GLN A 175 0.25 15.03 3.55
N GLU A 176 -0.10 15.52 4.73
CA GLU A 176 0.39 16.80 5.26
C GLU A 176 1.29 16.66 6.49
N GLY A 177 1.33 15.48 7.11
CA GLY A 177 2.19 15.19 8.27
C GLY A 177 1.70 15.78 9.60
N THR A 178 0.46 16.27 9.69
CA THR A 178 -0.10 16.84 10.90
C THR A 178 -1.32 16.06 11.39
N LEU A 179 -1.26 15.54 12.61
CA LEU A 179 -2.35 14.83 13.27
C LEU A 179 -2.72 15.53 14.57
N ASP A 180 -4.01 15.84 14.72
CA ASP A 180 -4.55 16.41 15.94
C ASP A 180 -4.92 15.30 16.93
N LYS A 181 -4.17 15.22 18.05
CA LYS A 181 -4.37 14.20 19.09
C LYS A 181 -5.77 14.31 19.72
N GLU A 182 -6.25 15.53 19.97
CA GLU A 182 -7.55 15.74 20.63
C GLU A 182 -8.69 15.26 19.70
N GLN A 183 -8.58 15.48 18.40
CA GLN A 183 -9.54 14.98 17.42
C GLN A 183 -9.51 13.44 17.34
N LEU A 184 -8.34 12.82 17.37
CA LEU A 184 -8.23 11.36 17.36
C LEU A 184 -8.86 10.74 18.63
N GLU A 185 -8.62 11.32 19.79
CA GLU A 185 -9.27 10.90 21.03
C GLU A 185 -10.79 11.10 21.00
N ALA A 186 -11.27 12.17 20.36
CA ALA A 186 -12.71 12.40 20.20
C ALA A 186 -13.35 11.31 19.31
N GLU A 187 -12.70 10.91 18.21
CA GLU A 187 -13.14 9.80 17.36
C GLU A 187 -13.16 8.47 18.12
N TYR A 188 -12.14 8.19 18.93
CA TYR A 188 -12.14 7.02 19.81
C TYR A 188 -13.32 6.99 20.77
N ARG A 189 -13.63 8.13 21.41
CA ARG A 189 -14.80 8.25 22.31
C ARG A 189 -16.13 8.04 21.55
N LEU A 190 -16.23 8.49 20.32
CA LEU A 190 -17.39 8.23 19.46
C LEU A 190 -17.50 6.75 19.11
N PHE A 191 -16.39 6.11 18.79
CA PHE A 191 -16.33 4.68 18.53
C PHE A 191 -16.84 3.86 19.73
N LEU A 192 -16.39 4.16 20.92
CA LEU A 192 -16.84 3.50 22.14
C LEU A 192 -18.35 3.63 22.37
N LYS A 193 -18.94 4.77 22.03
CA LYS A 193 -20.39 5.00 22.14
C LYS A 193 -21.18 4.28 21.05
N SER A 194 -20.58 4.00 19.90
CA SER A 194 -21.24 3.28 18.81
C SER A 194 -21.30 1.77 19.02
N GLY A 195 -20.54 1.23 19.97
CA GLY A 195 -20.44 -0.20 20.29
C GLY A 195 -21.73 -0.88 20.75
N ASP A 196 -22.75 -0.12 21.12
CA ASP A 196 -24.06 -0.62 21.55
C ASP A 196 -25.07 -0.84 20.41
N LYS A 197 -24.68 -0.64 19.14
CA LYS A 197 -25.55 -0.95 18.01
C LYS A 197 -25.37 -2.40 17.57
N PRO A 198 -26.47 -3.19 17.51
CA PRO A 198 -26.38 -4.59 17.06
C PRO A 198 -25.85 -4.63 15.62
N ASN A 199 -24.86 -5.50 15.39
CA ASN A 199 -24.39 -5.85 14.04
C ASN A 199 -25.55 -6.47 13.28
N TYR A 200 -26.13 -5.78 12.34
CA TYR A 200 -26.97 -6.37 11.33
C TYR A 200 -26.05 -6.95 10.23
N TYR A 201 -25.86 -8.26 10.30
CA TYR A 201 -25.40 -9.08 9.18
C TYR A 201 -26.62 -9.63 8.44
#